data_de5036f73e9b112e9238ec87b4963c4e
#
_entry.id   de5036f73e9b112e9238ec87b4963c4e
#
_cell.length_a   1.000
_cell.length_b   1.000
_cell.length_c   1.000
_cell.angle_alpha   90.00
_cell.angle_beta   90.00
_cell.angle_gamma   90.00
#
_symmetry.space_group_name_H-M   'P 1'
#
loop_
_entity.id
_entity.type
_entity.pdbx_description
1 polymer ?
#
loop_
_entity_poly.entity_id
_entity_poly.type
_entity_poly.pdbx_seq_one_letter_code
_entity_poly.pdbx_strand_id
1 'polypeptide(L)'
;MYNEFLEKTEYVDYDDPAVKSLADRLKAESPDESSLIRNTYHFVRDEIKHSWDAQDRRVTVSASDTLREGVGICWAKANLLAALLRANGISAGFSYQRLTLGDTPDTGYCIHAMNTVYVSILDKWIVSLNGETIPAEDILEAISFQEQYFMGELYTL
;
A
#
# COMPACT_ATOMS: atom_id res chain seq x y z
N MET A 1 -5.74 8.39 18.26
CA MET A 1 -5.10 7.12 17.81
C MET A 1 -6.06 6.47 16.82
N TYR A 2 -5.61 6.13 15.65
CA TYR A 2 -6.43 5.63 14.53
C TYR A 2 -6.49 4.09 14.59
N ASN A 3 -7.21 3.55 15.57
CA ASN A 3 -7.22 2.11 15.88
C ASN A 3 -7.74 1.24 14.75
N GLU A 4 -8.70 1.71 13.97
CA GLU A 4 -9.22 1.01 12.79
C GLU A 4 -8.15 0.72 11.73
N PHE A 5 -7.11 1.54 11.69
CA PHE A 5 -5.97 1.36 10.78
C PHE A 5 -4.85 0.50 11.36
N LEU A 6 -5.08 -0.11 12.51
CA LEU A 6 -4.23 -1.12 13.14
C LEU A 6 -4.85 -2.52 13.12
N GLU A 7 -6.09 -2.64 12.65
CA GLU A 7 -6.83 -3.90 12.71
C GLU A 7 -6.27 -4.95 11.74
N LYS A 8 -6.30 -6.19 12.20
CA LYS A 8 -6.06 -7.36 11.38
C LYS A 8 -7.30 -7.66 10.54
N THR A 9 -7.09 -8.10 9.31
CA THR A 9 -8.14 -8.65 8.44
C THR A 9 -7.67 -9.95 7.82
N GLU A 10 -8.52 -10.64 7.07
CA GLU A 10 -8.13 -11.86 6.35
C GLU A 10 -7.04 -11.59 5.28
N TYR A 11 -6.92 -10.35 4.81
CA TYR A 11 -5.94 -9.97 3.81
C TYR A 11 -4.71 -9.28 4.41
N VAL A 12 -4.87 -8.66 5.58
CA VAL A 12 -3.81 -8.00 6.35
C VAL A 12 -3.55 -8.87 7.59
N ASP A 13 -3.06 -10.07 7.34
CA ASP A 13 -2.87 -11.15 8.30
C ASP A 13 -1.48 -11.07 8.97
N TYR A 14 -1.22 -9.95 9.65
CA TYR A 14 0.09 -9.64 10.26
C TYR A 14 0.47 -10.56 11.43
N ASP A 15 -0.44 -11.40 11.91
CA ASP A 15 -0.16 -12.43 12.92
C ASP A 15 0.37 -13.74 12.29
N ASP A 16 0.43 -13.84 10.97
CA ASP A 16 1.16 -14.93 10.31
C ASP A 16 2.63 -14.92 10.78
N PRO A 17 3.19 -16.09 11.15
CA PRO A 17 4.53 -16.16 11.73
C PRO A 17 5.64 -15.58 10.83
N ALA A 18 5.54 -15.74 9.50
CA ALA A 18 6.53 -15.23 8.56
C ALA A 18 6.44 -13.70 8.43
N VAL A 19 5.20 -13.17 8.33
CA VAL A 19 4.94 -11.74 8.28
C VAL A 19 5.42 -11.07 9.55
N LYS A 20 5.08 -11.64 10.72
CA LYS A 20 5.50 -11.11 12.00
C LYS A 20 7.03 -11.13 12.16
N SER A 21 7.68 -12.22 11.80
CA SER A 21 9.14 -12.33 11.85
C SER A 21 9.83 -11.29 10.99
N LEU A 22 9.32 -11.03 9.80
CA LEU A 22 9.83 -9.97 8.93
C LEU A 22 9.60 -8.58 9.52
N ALA A 23 8.42 -8.31 10.08
CA ALA A 23 8.10 -7.04 10.73
C ALA A 23 9.04 -6.76 11.91
N ASP A 24 9.28 -7.77 12.77
CA ASP A 24 10.20 -7.68 13.89
C ASP A 24 11.65 -7.41 13.44
N ARG A 25 12.10 -8.05 12.36
CA ARG A 25 13.42 -7.81 11.76
C ARG A 25 13.54 -6.38 11.24
N LEU A 26 12.60 -5.91 10.44
CA LEU A 26 12.62 -4.55 9.90
C LEU A 26 12.62 -3.50 11.02
N LYS A 27 11.89 -3.76 12.11
CA LYS A 27 11.92 -2.90 13.30
C LYS A 27 13.30 -2.87 13.95
N ALA A 28 13.93 -4.03 14.12
CA ALA A 28 15.26 -4.13 14.72
C ALA A 28 16.36 -3.42 13.90
N GLU A 29 16.19 -3.38 12.58
CA GLU A 29 17.10 -2.71 11.62
C GLU A 29 16.82 -1.20 11.48
N SER A 30 15.78 -0.68 12.12
CA SER A 30 15.33 0.71 11.96
C SER A 30 15.48 1.49 13.27
N PRO A 31 16.24 2.60 13.28
CA PRO A 31 16.50 3.39 14.49
C PRO A 31 15.28 4.18 14.99
N ASP A 32 14.33 4.50 14.10
CA ASP A 32 13.15 5.32 14.40
C ASP A 32 11.96 4.93 13.49
N GLU A 33 10.79 5.50 13.78
CA GLU A 33 9.55 5.23 13.03
C GLU A 33 9.66 5.58 11.55
N SER A 34 10.25 6.72 11.22
CA SER A 34 10.38 7.16 9.82
C SER A 34 11.29 6.22 9.02
N SER A 35 12.35 5.74 9.63
CA SER A 35 13.25 4.74 9.04
C SER A 35 12.54 3.40 8.88
N LEU A 36 11.73 2.99 9.85
CA LEU A 36 10.94 1.76 9.79
C LEU A 36 9.92 1.82 8.64
N ILE A 37 9.18 2.90 8.51
CA ILE A 37 8.23 3.12 7.41
C ILE A 37 8.94 3.02 6.06
N ARG A 38 10.07 3.72 5.92
CA ARG A 38 10.88 3.72 4.68
C ARG A 38 11.44 2.34 4.36
N ASN A 39 12.05 1.68 5.32
CA ASN A 39 12.66 0.36 5.12
C ASN A 39 11.60 -0.70 4.78
N THR A 40 10.44 -0.65 5.43
CA THR A 40 9.30 -1.52 5.12
C THR A 40 8.79 -1.28 3.71
N TYR A 41 8.63 -0.03 3.31
CA TYR A 41 8.23 0.34 1.96
C TYR A 41 9.23 -0.16 0.92
N HIS A 42 10.53 0.08 1.12
CA HIS A 42 11.59 -0.37 0.20
C HIS A 42 11.60 -1.88 0.08
N PHE A 43 11.43 -2.62 1.19
CA PHE A 43 11.34 -4.08 1.15
C PHE A 43 10.19 -4.53 0.22
N VAL A 44 8.98 -4.02 0.43
CA VAL A 44 7.83 -4.43 -0.39
C VAL A 44 7.96 -3.99 -1.85
N ARG A 45 8.54 -2.82 -2.09
CA ARG A 45 8.79 -2.33 -3.45
C ARG A 45 9.77 -3.21 -4.20
N ASP A 46 10.91 -3.53 -3.58
CA ASP A 46 12.09 -4.08 -4.24
C ASP A 46 12.15 -5.60 -4.20
N GLU A 47 11.73 -6.22 -3.08
CA GLU A 47 11.81 -7.68 -2.88
C GLU A 47 10.55 -8.41 -3.38
N ILE A 48 9.40 -7.75 -3.42
CA ILE A 48 8.16 -8.34 -3.94
C ILE A 48 7.96 -7.88 -5.38
N LYS A 49 8.09 -8.80 -6.32
CA LYS A 49 7.93 -8.50 -7.74
C LYS A 49 6.49 -8.13 -8.07
N HIS A 50 6.28 -7.16 -8.93
CA HIS A 50 4.94 -6.91 -9.47
C HIS A 50 4.59 -7.99 -10.51
N SER A 51 3.43 -8.63 -10.36
CA SER A 51 3.04 -9.78 -11.20
C SER A 51 3.06 -9.47 -12.70
N TRP A 52 2.61 -8.27 -13.07
CA TRP A 52 2.61 -7.85 -14.47
C TRP A 52 4.03 -7.70 -15.04
N ASP A 53 4.92 -7.04 -14.30
CA ASP A 53 6.30 -6.80 -14.75
C ASP A 53 7.10 -8.09 -14.81
N ALA A 54 6.85 -9.00 -13.86
CA ALA A 54 7.48 -10.32 -13.82
C ALA A 54 6.86 -11.34 -14.79
N GLN A 55 5.74 -10.98 -15.46
CA GLN A 55 4.93 -11.88 -16.28
C GLN A 55 4.54 -13.17 -15.51
N ASP A 56 4.30 -13.03 -14.20
CA ASP A 56 3.98 -14.13 -13.29
C ASP A 56 2.45 -14.28 -13.19
N ARG A 57 1.97 -15.51 -13.34
CA ARG A 57 0.53 -15.83 -13.32
C ARG A 57 0.02 -16.23 -11.94
N ARG A 58 0.88 -16.32 -10.93
CA ARG A 58 0.44 -16.61 -9.57
C ARG A 58 -0.42 -15.47 -9.04
N VAL A 59 -1.53 -15.85 -8.41
CA VAL A 59 -2.44 -14.91 -7.77
C VAL A 59 -2.19 -14.95 -6.27
N THR A 60 -1.77 -13.84 -5.70
CA THR A 60 -1.61 -13.63 -4.27
C THR A 60 -2.60 -12.56 -3.80
N VAL A 61 -3.10 -12.70 -2.59
CA VAL A 61 -4.11 -11.80 -2.03
C VAL A 61 -3.72 -11.34 -0.63
N SER A 62 -3.52 -12.26 0.31
CA SER A 62 -3.13 -11.91 1.68
C SER A 62 -1.68 -11.48 1.79
N ALA A 63 -1.33 -10.84 2.89
CA ALA A 63 0.05 -10.45 3.18
C ALA A 63 0.97 -11.66 3.27
N SER A 64 0.52 -12.72 3.95
CA SER A 64 1.28 -13.98 4.08
C SER A 64 1.49 -14.67 2.74
N ASP A 65 0.47 -14.73 1.87
CA ASP A 65 0.61 -15.28 0.51
C ASP A 65 1.62 -14.49 -0.31
N THR A 66 1.49 -13.16 -0.27
CA THR A 66 2.36 -12.26 -1.03
C THR A 66 3.82 -12.39 -0.61
N LEU A 67 4.06 -12.48 0.70
CA LEU A 67 5.40 -12.69 1.24
C LEU A 67 5.96 -14.06 0.84
N ARG A 68 5.16 -15.13 0.97
CA ARG A 68 5.58 -16.49 0.64
C ARG A 68 5.95 -16.65 -0.83
N GLU A 69 5.14 -16.10 -1.72
CA GLU A 69 5.32 -16.24 -3.16
C GLU A 69 6.31 -15.22 -3.75
N GLY A 70 6.60 -14.12 -3.04
CA GLY A 70 7.51 -13.06 -3.48
C GLY A 70 7.00 -12.28 -4.70
N VAL A 71 5.70 -12.33 -4.98
CA VAL A 71 5.08 -11.69 -6.14
C VAL A 71 3.64 -11.29 -5.83
N GLY A 72 3.17 -10.22 -6.45
CA GLY A 72 1.79 -9.77 -6.30
C GLY A 72 1.49 -8.53 -7.14
N ILE A 73 0.22 -8.30 -7.43
CA ILE A 73 -0.24 -7.03 -7.99
C ILE A 73 -0.24 -5.93 -6.92
N CYS A 74 -0.52 -4.69 -7.30
CA CYS A 74 -0.54 -3.55 -6.38
C CYS A 74 -1.38 -3.79 -5.11
N TRP A 75 -2.53 -4.44 -5.22
CA TRP A 75 -3.40 -4.80 -4.09
C TRP A 75 -2.72 -5.74 -3.08
N ALA A 76 -2.11 -6.81 -3.57
CA ALA A 76 -1.42 -7.79 -2.73
C ALA A 76 -0.18 -7.17 -2.05
N LYS A 77 0.58 -6.37 -2.79
CA LYS A 77 1.72 -5.62 -2.24
C LYS A 77 1.27 -4.61 -1.19
N ALA A 78 0.14 -3.92 -1.41
CA ALA A 78 -0.44 -3.00 -0.43
C ALA A 78 -0.90 -3.71 0.85
N ASN A 79 -1.49 -4.92 0.74
CA ASN A 79 -1.85 -5.74 1.90
C ASN A 79 -0.62 -6.13 2.73
N LEU A 80 0.48 -6.53 2.08
CA LEU A 80 1.72 -6.86 2.78
C LEU A 80 2.33 -5.64 3.47
N LEU A 81 2.38 -4.49 2.80
CA LEU A 81 2.90 -3.25 3.39
C LEU A 81 2.08 -2.85 4.62
N ALA A 82 0.74 -2.87 4.52
CA ALA A 82 -0.12 -2.58 5.65
C ALA A 82 0.10 -3.57 6.81
N ALA A 83 0.25 -4.87 6.52
CA ALA A 83 0.49 -5.90 7.53
C ALA A 83 1.79 -5.67 8.30
N LEU A 84 2.89 -5.40 7.60
CA LEU A 84 4.19 -5.15 8.22
C LEU A 84 4.20 -3.87 9.09
N LEU A 85 3.52 -2.81 8.64
CA LEU A 85 3.40 -1.57 9.40
C LEU A 85 2.50 -1.75 10.63
N ARG A 86 1.31 -2.35 10.46
CA ARG A 86 0.36 -2.59 11.55
C ARG A 86 0.93 -3.53 12.61
N ALA A 87 1.69 -4.56 12.22
CA ALA A 87 2.40 -5.43 13.15
C ALA A 87 3.33 -4.67 14.09
N ASN A 88 3.84 -3.52 13.66
CA ASN A 88 4.71 -2.63 14.42
C ASN A 88 3.98 -1.45 15.08
N GLY A 89 2.65 -1.44 15.05
CA GLY A 89 1.83 -0.40 15.68
C GLY A 89 1.73 0.90 14.88
N ILE A 90 2.11 0.88 13.59
CA ILE A 90 1.99 2.03 12.69
C ILE A 90 0.67 1.95 11.94
N SER A 91 -0.17 2.97 12.09
CA SER A 91 -1.46 3.05 11.41
C SER A 91 -1.26 3.14 9.90
N ALA A 92 -1.81 2.17 9.17
CA ALA A 92 -1.71 2.07 7.72
C ALA A 92 -3.08 1.75 7.10
N GLY A 93 -3.48 2.56 6.14
CA GLY A 93 -4.72 2.42 5.37
C GLY A 93 -4.43 2.15 3.90
N PHE A 94 -5.49 2.23 3.10
CA PHE A 94 -5.43 2.05 1.66
C PHE A 94 -5.97 3.29 0.97
N SER A 95 -5.36 3.61 -0.17
CA SER A 95 -5.82 4.62 -1.11
C SER A 95 -5.90 4.00 -2.49
N TYR A 96 -6.84 4.48 -3.28
CA TYR A 96 -7.09 3.94 -4.61
C TYR A 96 -7.04 5.06 -5.64
N GLN A 97 -6.38 4.77 -6.75
CA GLN A 97 -6.29 5.69 -7.87
C GLN A 97 -6.85 5.03 -9.12
N ARG A 98 -7.72 5.74 -9.84
CA ARG A 98 -8.19 5.32 -11.14
C ARG A 98 -7.20 5.79 -12.20
N LEU A 99 -6.62 4.85 -12.93
CA LEU A 99 -5.66 5.10 -13.99
C LEU A 99 -6.22 4.66 -15.33
N THR A 100 -5.89 5.35 -16.42
CA THR A 100 -6.11 4.84 -17.76
C THR A 100 -5.15 3.69 -18.07
N LEU A 101 -5.61 2.69 -18.82
CA LEU A 101 -4.77 1.57 -19.24
C LEU A 101 -3.71 1.98 -20.28
N GLY A 102 -3.96 3.07 -21.00
CA GLY A 102 -3.05 3.66 -21.98
C GLY A 102 -3.14 5.18 -21.92
N ASP A 103 -2.71 5.84 -22.99
CA ASP A 103 -2.54 7.30 -23.02
C ASP A 103 -3.87 8.06 -23.12
N THR A 104 -4.98 7.39 -23.43
CA THR A 104 -6.30 8.00 -23.61
C THR A 104 -7.40 7.25 -22.86
N PRO A 105 -8.52 7.93 -22.50
CA PRO A 105 -9.64 7.31 -21.80
C PRO A 105 -10.29 6.13 -22.54
N ASP A 106 -10.22 6.10 -23.88
CA ASP A 106 -10.83 5.02 -24.68
C ASP A 106 -10.12 3.67 -24.49
N THR A 107 -8.92 3.67 -23.92
CA THR A 107 -8.19 2.43 -23.60
C THR A 107 -8.74 1.69 -22.39
N GLY A 108 -9.69 2.29 -21.67
CA GLY A 108 -10.25 1.77 -20.45
C GLY A 108 -9.45 2.18 -19.20
N TYR A 109 -9.85 1.65 -18.05
CA TYR A 109 -9.33 2.05 -16.75
C TYR A 109 -8.98 0.84 -15.90
N CYS A 110 -8.03 1.05 -14.98
CA CYS A 110 -7.77 0.14 -13.86
C CYS A 110 -7.77 0.91 -12.54
N ILE A 111 -7.95 0.19 -11.45
CA ILE A 111 -7.80 0.74 -10.10
C ILE A 111 -6.43 0.33 -9.57
N HIS A 112 -5.62 1.32 -9.26
CA HIS A 112 -4.33 1.14 -8.61
C HIS A 112 -4.50 1.28 -7.08
N ALA A 113 -3.98 0.33 -6.33
CA ALA A 113 -3.97 0.36 -4.87
C ALA A 113 -2.63 0.88 -4.35
N MET A 114 -2.71 1.74 -3.35
CA MET A 114 -1.59 2.33 -2.62
C MET A 114 -1.87 2.28 -1.13
N ASN A 115 -0.88 2.64 -0.31
CA ASN A 115 -1.07 2.77 1.12
C ASN A 115 -1.02 4.23 1.57
N THR A 116 -1.88 4.56 2.52
CA THR A 116 -1.75 5.74 3.38
C THR A 116 -1.14 5.31 4.71
N VAL A 117 -0.18 6.06 5.21
CA VAL A 117 0.52 5.77 6.46
C VAL A 117 0.50 7.00 7.34
N TYR A 118 0.10 6.85 8.60
CA TYR A 118 0.18 7.92 9.58
C TYR A 118 1.59 7.99 10.16
N VAL A 119 2.24 9.13 10.00
CA VAL A 119 3.59 9.39 10.51
C VAL A 119 3.47 10.24 11.77
N SER A 120 3.72 9.64 12.93
CA SER A 120 3.44 10.24 14.23
C SER A 120 4.25 11.52 14.49
N ILE A 121 5.51 11.56 14.07
CA ILE A 121 6.38 12.74 14.25
C ILE A 121 5.93 13.96 13.42
N LEU A 122 5.20 13.72 12.33
CA LEU A 122 4.67 14.77 11.47
C LEU A 122 3.22 15.12 11.80
N ASP A 123 2.54 14.26 12.58
CA ASP A 123 1.10 14.31 12.84
C ASP A 123 0.29 14.38 11.54
N LYS A 124 0.69 13.57 10.53
CA LYS A 124 0.10 13.58 9.20
C LYS A 124 -0.03 12.20 8.59
N TRP A 125 -1.06 12.05 7.77
CA TRP A 125 -1.17 10.95 6.83
C TRP A 125 -0.35 11.27 5.56
N ILE A 126 0.39 10.28 5.11
CA ILE A 126 1.14 10.37 3.85
C ILE A 126 0.73 9.21 2.94
N VAL A 127 0.78 9.44 1.64
CA VAL A 127 0.55 8.39 0.63
C VAL A 127 1.84 8.15 -0.13
N SER A 128 2.15 6.90 -0.39
CA SER A 128 3.33 6.54 -1.18
C SER A 128 2.93 6.31 -2.63
N LEU A 129 3.45 7.15 -3.52
CA LEU A 129 3.33 7.03 -4.96
C LEU A 129 4.73 6.81 -5.55
N ASN A 130 4.93 5.72 -6.30
CA ASN A 130 6.15 5.46 -7.09
C ASN A 130 7.50 5.73 -6.40
N GLY A 131 7.56 5.54 -5.07
CA GLY A 131 8.77 5.80 -4.30
C GLY A 131 8.89 7.22 -3.73
N GLU A 132 8.00 8.11 -4.08
CA GLU A 132 7.90 9.45 -3.47
C GLU A 132 6.78 9.46 -2.43
N THR A 133 7.02 10.17 -1.34
CA THR A 133 6.05 10.36 -0.26
C THR A 133 5.29 11.65 -0.52
N ILE A 134 3.99 11.57 -0.71
CA ILE A 134 3.13 12.73 -0.95
C ILE A 134 2.19 12.89 0.24
N PRO A 135 2.05 14.09 0.81
CA PRO A 135 1.06 14.35 1.85
C PRO A 135 -0.36 13.96 1.40
N ALA A 136 -1.14 13.39 2.32
CA ALA A 136 -2.49 12.90 1.98
C ALA A 136 -3.42 14.03 1.50
N GLU A 137 -3.22 15.23 2.01
CA GLU A 137 -3.96 16.43 1.55
C GLU A 137 -3.75 16.71 0.06
N ASP A 138 -2.52 16.54 -0.45
CA ASP A 138 -2.20 16.79 -1.86
C ASP A 138 -2.84 15.75 -2.77
N ILE A 139 -3.04 14.52 -2.26
CA ILE A 139 -3.73 13.46 -3.00
C ILE A 139 -5.24 13.67 -3.00
N LEU A 140 -5.81 14.13 -1.90
CA LEU A 140 -7.23 14.48 -1.86
C LEU A 140 -7.53 15.62 -2.84
N GLU A 141 -6.63 16.59 -2.98
CA GLU A 141 -6.73 17.63 -4.00
C GLU A 141 -6.60 17.05 -5.41
N ALA A 142 -5.65 16.15 -5.65
CA ALA A 142 -5.49 15.48 -6.94
C ALA A 142 -6.69 14.58 -7.29
N ILE A 143 -7.27 13.86 -6.32
CA ILE A 143 -8.49 13.07 -6.50
C ILE A 143 -9.67 13.99 -6.81
N SER A 144 -9.85 15.06 -6.05
CA SER A 144 -10.89 16.06 -6.28
C SER A 144 -10.76 16.71 -7.66
N PHE A 145 -9.54 16.99 -8.09
CA PHE A 145 -9.26 17.49 -9.43
C PHE A 145 -9.61 16.45 -10.50
N GLN A 146 -9.28 15.18 -10.31
CA GLN A 146 -9.66 14.11 -11.21
C GLN A 146 -11.19 13.91 -11.26
N GLU A 147 -11.87 13.96 -10.13
CA GLU A 147 -13.33 13.92 -10.06
C GLU A 147 -13.95 15.05 -10.86
N GLN A 148 -13.42 16.24 -10.78
CA GLN A 148 -13.92 17.41 -11.47
C GLN A 148 -13.75 17.34 -13.01
N TYR A 149 -12.70 16.68 -13.49
CA TYR A 149 -12.38 16.57 -14.93
C TYR A 149 -12.83 15.25 -15.56
N PHE A 150 -13.06 14.20 -14.78
CA PHE A 150 -13.40 12.85 -15.25
C PHE A 150 -14.78 12.37 -14.76
N MET A 151 -15.66 13.28 -14.38
CA MET A 151 -17.02 13.00 -13.93
C MET A 151 -17.88 12.36 -15.04
N GLY A 152 -17.63 11.11 -15.27
CA GLY A 152 -18.54 10.20 -15.93
C GLY A 152 -18.61 8.94 -15.09
N GLU A 153 -19.60 8.84 -14.23
CA GLU A 153 -19.96 7.63 -13.47
C GLU A 153 -18.94 7.17 -12.43
N LEU A 154 -18.99 7.74 -11.27
CA LEU A 154 -18.30 7.26 -10.08
C LEU A 154 -19.21 6.45 -9.19
N TYR A 155 -18.90 5.17 -9.13
CA TYR A 155 -19.04 4.22 -8.04
C TYR A 155 -20.03 4.58 -6.92
N THR A 156 -21.20 4.06 -7.04
CA THR A 156 -21.92 3.52 -5.88
C THR A 156 -21.38 2.12 -5.63
N LEU A 157 -20.55 1.97 -4.61
CA LEU A 157 -20.40 0.68 -3.94
C LEU A 157 -21.58 0.48 -3.00
#